data_2ed92a2231704a756f7da168271debe6
#
_entry.id   2ed92a2231704a756f7da168271debe6
#
_cell.length_a   1.000
_cell.length_b   1.000
_cell.length_c   1.000
_cell.angle_alpha   90.00
_cell.angle_beta   90.00
_cell.angle_gamma   90.00
#
_symmetry.space_group_name_H-M   'P 1'
#
loop_
_entity.id
_entity.type
_entity.pdbx_description
1 polymer ?
#
loop_
_entity_poly.entity_id
_entity_poly.type
_entity_poly.pdbx_seq_one_letter_code
_entity_poly.pdbx_strand_id
1 'polypeptide(L)'
;VLVIGNGEVERVDGREVKPSENLVKSGDYIVSVNGMAVSEKEDLAAAVNEAGGGKDILGIMRGEEYIEVSLDPVKSVSGKYMLGVWVRDDLAGVGTLTYYKADGTYAALGHAVSDSDTGTIMSMAEGYLYSVPKKGYFVADITNEVKAAAAGTPEEVVISPEQADYFADFV
;
A
#
# COMPACT_ATOMS: atom_id res chain seq x y z
N VAL A 1 1.27 5.46 -0.57
CA VAL A 1 0.09 4.66 -0.91
C VAL A 1 0.05 4.45 -2.42
N LEU A 2 -0.01 3.20 -2.90
CA LEU A 2 -0.06 2.87 -4.33
C LEU A 2 -1.45 3.14 -4.92
N VAL A 3 -1.50 3.84 -6.03
CA VAL A 3 -2.73 4.01 -6.83
C VAL A 3 -2.90 2.82 -7.76
N ILE A 4 -4.02 2.10 -7.63
CA ILE A 4 -4.37 0.96 -8.49
C ILE A 4 -5.37 1.34 -9.59
N GLY A 5 -6.02 2.50 -9.48
CA GLY A 5 -6.93 3.00 -10.50
C GLY A 5 -7.68 4.25 -10.09
N ASN A 6 -8.47 4.76 -11.03
CA ASN A 6 -9.39 5.89 -10.81
C ASN A 6 -10.83 5.39 -10.74
N GLY A 7 -11.62 5.99 -9.86
CA GLY A 7 -13.01 5.66 -9.63
C GLY A 7 -13.93 6.88 -9.78
N GLU A 8 -15.20 6.61 -9.90
CA GLU A 8 -16.26 7.62 -9.86
C GLU A 8 -16.63 7.92 -8.41
N VAL A 9 -16.95 9.20 -8.16
CA VAL A 9 -17.46 9.67 -6.87
C VAL A 9 -18.87 10.18 -7.10
N GLU A 10 -19.86 9.56 -6.44
CA GLU A 10 -21.22 10.06 -6.43
C GLU A 10 -21.33 11.26 -5.50
N ARG A 11 -21.70 12.39 -6.05
CA ARG A 11 -21.91 13.64 -5.34
C ARG A 11 -23.26 13.65 -4.63
N VAL A 12 -23.41 14.58 -3.68
CA VAL A 12 -24.68 14.83 -2.96
C VAL A 12 -25.85 15.18 -3.93
N ASP A 13 -25.54 15.72 -5.11
CA ASP A 13 -26.53 16.06 -6.14
C ASP A 13 -26.88 14.88 -7.07
N GLY A 14 -26.36 13.67 -6.79
CA GLY A 14 -26.59 12.46 -7.58
C GLY A 14 -25.76 12.35 -8.87
N ARG A 15 -24.83 13.27 -9.11
CA ARG A 15 -23.92 13.19 -10.26
C ARG A 15 -22.68 12.38 -9.92
N GLU A 16 -22.25 11.55 -10.86
CA GLU A 16 -20.96 10.86 -10.81
C GLU A 16 -19.89 11.72 -11.48
N VAL A 17 -18.74 11.86 -10.83
CA VAL A 17 -17.59 12.61 -11.32
C VAL A 17 -16.30 11.87 -11.02
N LYS A 18 -15.27 12.10 -11.82
CA LYS A 18 -13.93 11.52 -11.68
C LYS A 18 -12.89 12.61 -11.38
N PRO A 19 -12.71 13.01 -10.12
CA PRO A 19 -11.85 14.15 -9.77
C PRO A 19 -10.40 13.96 -10.18
N SER A 20 -9.89 12.73 -10.14
CA SER A 20 -8.49 12.36 -10.42
C SER A 20 -8.24 11.96 -11.88
N GLU A 21 -9.28 11.94 -12.75
CA GLU A 21 -9.14 11.50 -14.13
C GLU A 21 -8.08 12.30 -14.90
N ASN A 22 -7.17 11.61 -15.60
CA ASN A 22 -6.04 12.16 -16.34
C ASN A 22 -4.96 12.87 -15.48
N LEU A 23 -5.15 12.98 -14.18
CA LEU A 23 -4.20 13.61 -13.24
C LEU A 23 -3.36 12.57 -12.52
N VAL A 24 -4.02 11.56 -11.96
CA VAL A 24 -3.39 10.46 -11.22
C VAL A 24 -3.54 9.17 -12.03
N LYS A 25 -2.50 8.34 -12.05
CA LYS A 25 -2.44 7.12 -12.85
C LYS A 25 -2.23 5.90 -11.97
N SER A 26 -2.70 4.74 -12.46
CA SER A 26 -2.32 3.46 -11.88
C SER A 26 -0.79 3.30 -11.90
N GLY A 27 -0.21 2.85 -10.78
CA GLY A 27 1.23 2.78 -10.56
C GLY A 27 1.86 4.02 -9.92
N ASP A 28 1.12 5.12 -9.76
CA ASP A 28 1.58 6.27 -8.98
C ASP A 28 1.59 5.95 -7.48
N TYR A 29 2.58 6.47 -6.75
CA TYR A 29 2.58 6.45 -5.29
C TYR A 29 2.24 7.83 -4.74
N ILE A 30 1.11 7.98 -4.06
CA ILE A 30 0.81 9.19 -3.31
C ILE A 30 1.62 9.15 -2.01
N VAL A 31 2.51 10.12 -1.84
CA VAL A 31 3.42 10.21 -0.70
C VAL A 31 3.12 11.40 0.21
N SER A 32 2.35 12.38 -0.27
CA SER A 32 1.91 13.50 0.55
C SER A 32 0.61 14.13 0.03
N VAL A 33 -0.11 14.80 0.92
CA VAL A 33 -1.25 15.67 0.63
C VAL A 33 -1.01 17.01 1.32
N ASN A 34 -1.03 18.10 0.56
CA ASN A 34 -0.78 19.46 1.07
C ASN A 34 0.52 19.57 1.90
N GLY A 35 1.56 18.82 1.52
CA GLY A 35 2.85 18.75 2.21
C GLY A 35 2.88 17.83 3.45
N MET A 36 1.77 17.27 3.87
CA MET A 36 1.74 16.24 4.93
C MET A 36 2.04 14.88 4.33
N ALA A 37 2.98 14.15 4.94
CA ALA A 37 3.34 12.80 4.50
C ALA A 37 2.15 11.82 4.67
N VAL A 38 2.03 10.91 3.73
CA VAL A 38 0.99 9.88 3.69
C VAL A 38 1.66 8.52 3.54
N SER A 39 1.45 7.62 4.49
CA SER A 39 1.98 6.26 4.50
C SER A 39 0.88 5.24 4.25
N GLU A 40 -0.30 5.47 4.80
CA GLU A 40 -1.45 4.58 4.77
C GLU A 40 -2.66 5.23 4.09
N LYS A 41 -3.62 4.42 3.68
CA LYS A 41 -4.87 4.92 3.05
C LYS A 41 -5.71 5.75 4.03
N GLU A 42 -5.61 5.45 5.32
CA GLU A 42 -6.25 6.20 6.39
C GLU A 42 -5.69 7.62 6.50
N ASP A 43 -4.36 7.79 6.40
CA ASP A 43 -3.68 9.09 6.36
C ASP A 43 -4.16 9.91 5.16
N LEU A 44 -4.21 9.27 3.98
CA LEU A 44 -4.70 9.90 2.76
C LEU A 44 -6.14 10.40 2.94
N ALA A 45 -7.01 9.54 3.46
CA ALA A 45 -8.41 9.88 3.67
C ALA A 45 -8.57 11.00 4.71
N ALA A 46 -7.78 10.95 5.80
CA ALA A 46 -7.79 11.97 6.84
C ALA A 46 -7.34 13.33 6.29
N ALA A 47 -6.19 13.39 5.60
CA ALA A 47 -5.63 14.62 5.04
C ALA A 47 -6.59 15.31 4.06
N VAL A 48 -7.22 14.56 3.17
CA VAL A 48 -8.21 15.09 2.21
C VAL A 48 -9.45 15.63 2.92
N ASN A 49 -9.93 14.96 3.97
CA ASN A 49 -11.11 15.43 4.70
C ASN A 49 -10.80 16.61 5.62
N GLU A 50 -9.59 16.70 6.19
CA GLU A 50 -9.15 17.83 7.01
C GLU A 50 -9.05 19.13 6.19
N ALA A 51 -8.62 19.03 4.94
CA ALA A 51 -8.56 20.17 4.01
C ALA A 51 -9.95 20.78 3.70
N GLY A 52 -11.02 20.03 3.94
CA GLY A 52 -12.40 20.56 3.93
C GLY A 52 -12.95 20.95 2.55
N GLY A 53 -12.41 20.37 1.47
CA GLY A 53 -12.92 20.55 0.11
C GLY A 53 -12.32 21.73 -0.65
N GLY A 54 -11.22 22.27 -0.17
CA GLY A 54 -10.34 23.13 -0.96
C GLY A 54 -9.55 22.32 -2.00
N LYS A 55 -8.78 23.03 -2.81
CA LYS A 55 -7.88 22.39 -3.77
C LYS A 55 -6.74 21.67 -3.03
N ASP A 56 -6.59 20.38 -3.26
CA ASP A 56 -5.52 19.59 -2.70
C ASP A 56 -4.32 19.51 -3.65
N ILE A 57 -3.13 19.50 -3.07
CA ILE A 57 -1.86 19.26 -3.76
C ILE A 57 -1.35 17.90 -3.33
N LEU A 58 -1.36 16.94 -4.25
CA LEU A 58 -0.81 15.61 -4.04
C LEU A 58 0.66 15.58 -4.45
N GLY A 59 1.55 15.16 -3.56
CA GLY A 59 2.90 14.74 -3.91
C GLY A 59 2.86 13.28 -4.35
N ILE A 60 3.34 13.03 -5.56
CA ILE A 60 3.26 11.72 -6.21
C ILE A 60 4.63 11.31 -6.70
N MET A 61 5.04 10.06 -6.39
CA MET A 61 6.13 9.39 -7.09
C MET A 61 5.55 8.64 -8.29
N ARG A 62 5.96 9.02 -9.48
CA ARG A 62 5.62 8.37 -10.75
C ARG A 62 6.87 7.75 -11.35
N GLY A 63 7.06 6.45 -11.13
CA GLY A 63 8.36 5.83 -11.31
C GLY A 63 9.37 6.46 -10.34
N GLU A 64 10.48 6.99 -10.86
CA GLU A 64 11.52 7.66 -10.05
C GLU A 64 11.32 9.18 -9.95
N GLU A 65 10.29 9.74 -10.56
CA GLU A 65 10.06 11.17 -10.62
C GLU A 65 9.03 11.62 -9.55
N TYR A 66 9.41 12.63 -8.75
CA TYR A 66 8.48 13.31 -7.86
C TYR A 66 7.74 14.41 -8.64
N ILE A 67 6.41 14.36 -8.61
CA ILE A 67 5.54 15.38 -9.22
C ILE A 67 4.50 15.86 -8.23
N GLU A 68 4.05 17.09 -8.42
CA GLU A 68 2.91 17.64 -7.69
C GLU A 68 1.70 17.73 -8.61
N VAL A 69 0.59 17.20 -8.15
CA VAL A 69 -0.68 17.20 -8.88
C VAL A 69 -1.72 17.92 -8.05
N SER A 70 -2.31 18.95 -8.64
CA SER A 70 -3.37 19.71 -7.99
C SER A 70 -4.74 19.24 -8.48
N LEU A 71 -5.63 18.90 -7.55
CA LEU A 71 -7.00 18.49 -7.86
C LEU A 71 -8.00 18.96 -6.81
N ASP A 72 -9.27 18.99 -7.19
CA ASP A 72 -10.36 19.41 -6.33
C ASP A 72 -11.11 18.16 -5.82
N PRO A 73 -11.00 17.81 -4.52
CA PRO A 73 -11.75 16.69 -3.97
C PRO A 73 -13.25 16.95 -4.01
N VAL A 74 -14.01 15.88 -4.15
CA VAL A 74 -15.46 15.96 -4.31
C VAL A 74 -16.16 15.47 -3.07
N LYS A 75 -17.12 16.22 -2.57
CA LYS A 75 -17.96 15.80 -1.45
C LYS A 75 -18.95 14.74 -1.93
N SER A 76 -18.75 13.52 -1.42
CA SER A 76 -19.59 12.36 -1.74
C SER A 76 -20.93 12.39 -0.99
N VAL A 77 -21.85 11.51 -1.39
CA VAL A 77 -23.14 11.29 -0.69
C VAL A 77 -22.96 10.89 0.77
N SER A 78 -21.82 10.29 1.15
CA SER A 78 -21.50 9.99 2.54
C SER A 78 -21.06 11.21 3.36
N GLY A 79 -20.95 12.38 2.73
CA GLY A 79 -20.49 13.63 3.34
C GLY A 79 -18.98 13.77 3.45
N LYS A 80 -18.19 12.77 3.04
CA LYS A 80 -16.73 12.79 3.01
C LYS A 80 -16.20 13.35 1.69
N TYR A 81 -15.06 14.03 1.74
CA TYR A 81 -14.33 14.44 0.55
C TYR A 81 -13.52 13.28 0.00
N MET A 82 -13.61 13.06 -1.31
CA MET A 82 -12.98 11.92 -2.00
C MET A 82 -12.24 12.39 -3.26
N LEU A 83 -11.13 11.75 -3.55
CA LEU A 83 -10.29 12.01 -4.72
C LEU A 83 -10.69 11.17 -5.94
N GLY A 84 -11.53 10.15 -5.76
CA GLY A 84 -11.88 9.21 -6.84
C GLY A 84 -10.69 8.36 -7.28
N VAL A 85 -9.86 7.93 -6.33
CA VAL A 85 -8.75 7.00 -6.56
C VAL A 85 -8.97 5.71 -5.78
N TRP A 86 -8.60 4.60 -6.38
CA TRP A 86 -8.45 3.32 -5.70
C TRP A 86 -7.00 3.18 -5.28
N VAL A 87 -6.77 2.92 -4.00
CA VAL A 87 -5.42 2.86 -3.43
C VAL A 87 -5.21 1.57 -2.64
N ARG A 88 -3.93 1.16 -2.57
CA ARG A 88 -3.45 0.03 -1.80
C ARG A 88 -2.22 0.43 -1.01
N ASP A 89 -2.14 0.01 0.23
CA ASP A 89 -1.06 0.27 1.17
C ASP A 89 -0.52 -1.01 1.81
N ASP A 90 -1.18 -2.14 1.56
CA ASP A 90 -0.83 -3.44 2.10
C ASP A 90 -0.66 -4.49 0.99
N LEU A 91 0.26 -5.42 1.22
CA LEU A 91 0.47 -6.59 0.38
C LEU A 91 0.68 -7.82 1.25
N ALA A 92 0.10 -8.93 0.83
CA ALA A 92 0.34 -10.23 1.44
C ALA A 92 0.85 -11.22 0.39
N GLY A 93 1.81 -12.04 0.79
CA GLY A 93 2.38 -13.08 -0.06
C GLY A 93 2.60 -14.37 0.70
N VAL A 94 2.95 -15.44 0.00
CA VAL A 94 3.29 -16.74 0.57
C VAL A 94 4.70 -17.11 0.16
N GLY A 95 5.56 -17.36 1.16
CA GLY A 95 6.91 -17.85 0.94
C GLY A 95 7.08 -19.32 1.35
N THR A 96 8.20 -19.93 1.00
CA THR A 96 8.52 -21.30 1.36
C THR A 96 9.69 -21.34 2.34
N LEU A 97 9.45 -21.86 3.55
CA LEU A 97 10.52 -22.10 4.51
C LEU A 97 11.47 -23.17 3.98
N THR A 98 12.73 -22.82 3.81
CA THR A 98 13.77 -23.71 3.27
C THR A 98 14.43 -24.52 4.38
N TYR A 99 14.82 -23.87 5.48
CA TYR A 99 15.33 -24.54 6.66
C TYR A 99 15.07 -23.72 7.93
N TYR A 100 15.10 -24.42 9.05
CA TYR A 100 15.01 -23.86 10.39
C TYR A 100 16.04 -24.53 11.29
N LYS A 101 16.74 -23.76 12.13
CA LYS A 101 17.70 -24.25 13.12
C LYS A 101 17.14 -24.15 14.54
N ALA A 102 17.71 -24.93 15.46
CA ALA A 102 17.28 -24.92 16.86
C ALA A 102 17.57 -23.60 17.60
N ASP A 103 18.48 -22.77 17.09
CA ASP A 103 18.78 -21.43 17.60
C ASP A 103 17.80 -20.34 17.12
N GLY A 104 16.76 -20.70 16.37
CA GLY A 104 15.79 -19.78 15.80
C GLY A 104 16.15 -19.22 14.43
N THR A 105 17.38 -19.48 13.93
CA THR A 105 17.79 -19.07 12.59
C THR A 105 17.04 -19.85 11.53
N TYR A 106 16.55 -19.17 10.49
CA TYR A 106 15.86 -19.80 9.36
C TYR A 106 16.24 -19.13 8.03
N ALA A 107 15.94 -19.81 6.94
CA ALA A 107 15.90 -19.22 5.61
C ALA A 107 14.62 -19.63 4.89
N ALA A 108 14.09 -18.72 4.14
CA ALA A 108 12.90 -18.92 3.33
C ALA A 108 13.16 -18.42 1.90
N LEU A 109 12.57 -19.09 0.93
CA LEU A 109 12.52 -18.64 -0.45
C LEU A 109 11.30 -17.72 -0.59
N GLY A 110 11.57 -16.48 -0.95
CA GLY A 110 10.56 -15.52 -1.35
C GLY A 110 10.60 -15.26 -2.85
N HIS A 111 9.74 -14.44 -3.32
CA HIS A 111 9.75 -13.87 -4.66
C HIS A 111 9.34 -12.40 -4.57
N ALA A 112 9.69 -11.61 -5.58
CA ALA A 112 9.23 -10.24 -5.67
C ALA A 112 7.70 -10.21 -5.61
N VAL A 113 7.15 -9.35 -4.75
CA VAL A 113 5.70 -9.19 -4.63
C VAL A 113 5.27 -8.11 -5.61
N SER A 114 4.50 -8.52 -6.61
CA SER A 114 3.93 -7.62 -7.60
C SER A 114 2.47 -7.37 -7.28
N ASP A 115 2.04 -6.13 -7.42
CA ASP A 115 0.63 -5.79 -7.38
C ASP A 115 -0.10 -6.40 -8.58
N SER A 116 -1.19 -7.10 -8.33
CA SER A 116 -1.93 -7.84 -9.38
C SER A 116 -2.67 -6.92 -10.35
N ASP A 117 -3.01 -5.72 -9.94
CA ASP A 117 -3.77 -4.78 -10.76
C ASP A 117 -2.87 -3.93 -11.65
N THR A 118 -1.69 -3.57 -11.15
CA THR A 118 -0.72 -2.74 -11.87
C THR A 118 0.38 -3.55 -12.54
N GLY A 119 0.65 -4.78 -12.09
CA GLY A 119 1.78 -5.60 -12.50
C GLY A 119 3.14 -5.05 -12.03
N THR A 120 3.14 -4.02 -11.19
CA THR A 120 4.35 -3.35 -10.71
C THR A 120 4.92 -4.09 -9.51
N ILE A 121 6.24 -4.30 -9.49
CA ILE A 121 6.93 -4.79 -8.30
C ILE A 121 6.85 -3.69 -7.24
N MET A 122 6.36 -4.06 -6.05
CA MET A 122 6.16 -3.10 -4.96
C MET A 122 7.45 -2.88 -4.20
N SER A 123 7.80 -1.61 -3.99
CA SER A 123 8.82 -1.24 -3.00
C SER A 123 8.28 -1.40 -1.60
N MET A 124 9.01 -2.13 -0.78
CA MET A 124 8.66 -2.44 0.59
C MET A 124 9.40 -1.48 1.54
N ALA A 125 8.66 -0.78 2.38
CA ALA A 125 9.26 0.02 3.45
C ALA A 125 9.49 -0.83 4.70
N GLU A 126 8.56 -1.73 5.00
CA GLU A 126 8.56 -2.60 6.17
C GLU A 126 7.80 -3.88 5.87
N GLY A 127 8.12 -4.98 6.53
CA GLY A 127 7.43 -6.24 6.31
C GLY A 127 7.59 -7.22 7.46
N TYR A 128 6.64 -8.15 7.57
CA TYR A 128 6.57 -9.13 8.65
C TYR A 128 6.39 -10.52 8.09
N LEU A 129 7.08 -11.49 8.69
CA LEU A 129 6.94 -12.91 8.38
C LEU A 129 6.16 -13.60 9.48
N TYR A 130 5.16 -14.35 9.07
CA TYR A 130 4.33 -15.14 9.97
C TYR A 130 4.50 -16.62 9.70
N SER A 131 4.76 -17.41 10.76
CA SER A 131 4.76 -18.86 10.67
C SER A 131 3.32 -19.36 10.69
N VAL A 132 2.99 -20.24 9.74
CA VAL A 132 1.72 -20.96 9.72
C VAL A 132 1.94 -22.39 10.21
N PRO A 133 1.71 -22.67 11.50
CA PRO A 133 2.19 -23.91 12.17
C PRO A 133 1.65 -25.21 11.58
N LYS A 134 0.51 -25.16 10.89
CA LYS A 134 -0.18 -26.38 10.40
C LYS A 134 0.21 -26.80 8.99
N LYS A 135 0.98 -25.99 8.23
CA LYS A 135 1.28 -26.27 6.83
C LYS A 135 2.74 -26.05 6.43
N GLY A 136 3.62 -25.63 7.36
CA GLY A 136 5.04 -25.47 7.12
C GLY A 136 5.39 -24.38 6.08
N TYR A 137 4.58 -23.35 5.94
CA TYR A 137 4.86 -22.19 5.11
C TYR A 137 4.68 -20.91 5.93
N PHE A 138 5.35 -19.85 5.49
CA PHE A 138 5.22 -18.50 6.05
C PHE A 138 4.28 -17.67 5.21
N VAL A 139 3.50 -16.85 5.87
CA VAL A 139 2.78 -15.76 5.24
C VAL A 139 3.54 -14.48 5.57
N ALA A 140 4.02 -13.80 4.55
CA ALA A 140 4.57 -12.45 4.69
C ALA A 140 3.43 -11.47 4.48
N ASP A 141 3.10 -10.71 5.51
CA ASP A 141 2.18 -9.59 5.43
C ASP A 141 3.03 -8.32 5.44
N ILE A 142 3.04 -7.61 4.33
CA ILE A 142 3.84 -6.42 4.12
C ILE A 142 2.92 -5.23 4.28
N THR A 143 2.72 -4.85 5.52
CA THR A 143 1.93 -3.67 5.88
C THR A 143 2.72 -2.81 6.84
N ASN A 144 2.38 -1.53 6.96
CA ASN A 144 2.91 -0.68 8.01
C ASN A 144 2.35 -1.06 9.40
N GLU A 145 1.30 -1.89 9.44
CA GLU A 145 0.76 -2.48 10.66
C GLU A 145 0.70 -4.00 10.58
N VAL A 146 1.25 -4.66 11.60
CA VAL A 146 1.18 -6.11 11.77
C VAL A 146 -0.27 -6.53 12.03
N LYS A 147 -0.90 -7.09 11.04
CA LYS A 147 -2.16 -7.83 11.24
C LYS A 147 -1.84 -9.31 11.19
N ALA A 148 -1.85 -9.96 12.35
CA ALA A 148 -1.66 -11.41 12.42
C ALA A 148 -2.72 -12.14 11.59
N ALA A 149 -2.33 -12.60 10.40
CA ALA A 149 -3.21 -13.33 9.49
C ALA A 149 -3.32 -14.82 9.83
N ALA A 150 -2.61 -15.31 10.85
CA ALA A 150 -2.57 -16.73 11.20
C ALA A 150 -3.19 -17.01 12.58
N ALA A 151 -4.03 -18.04 12.67
CA ALA A 151 -4.46 -18.63 13.93
C ALA A 151 -3.29 -19.41 14.56
N GLY A 152 -2.51 -18.77 15.42
CA GLY A 152 -1.35 -19.30 16.13
C GLY A 152 -0.58 -18.16 16.77
N THR A 153 0.40 -18.46 17.62
CA THR A 153 1.33 -17.43 18.10
C THR A 153 2.26 -17.08 16.95
N PRO A 154 2.15 -15.91 16.32
CA PRO A 154 3.06 -15.53 15.25
C PRO A 154 4.44 -15.26 15.85
N GLU A 155 5.47 -15.86 15.28
CA GLU A 155 6.83 -15.36 15.43
C GLU A 155 6.95 -14.19 14.45
N GLU A 156 6.91 -12.99 14.97
CA GLU A 156 7.07 -11.77 14.20
C GLU A 156 8.56 -11.58 13.88
N VAL A 157 8.86 -11.50 12.61
CA VAL A 157 10.21 -11.15 12.14
C VAL A 157 10.11 -9.92 11.27
N VAL A 158 10.62 -8.81 11.78
CA VAL A 158 10.72 -7.57 11.01
C VAL A 158 11.80 -7.72 9.94
N ILE A 159 11.42 -7.50 8.69
CA ILE A 159 12.36 -7.48 7.57
C ILE A 159 12.69 -6.03 7.26
N SER A 160 13.96 -5.65 7.36
CA SER A 160 14.38 -4.33 6.88
C SER A 160 14.29 -4.25 5.34
N PRO A 161 14.19 -3.05 4.76
CA PRO A 161 14.21 -2.87 3.29
C PRO A 161 15.43 -3.55 2.63
N GLU A 162 16.59 -3.44 3.24
CA GLU A 162 17.84 -4.07 2.75
C GLU A 162 17.78 -5.60 2.74
N GLN A 163 17.09 -6.20 3.73
CA GLN A 163 16.86 -7.65 3.76
C GLN A 163 15.82 -8.08 2.72
N ALA A 164 14.83 -7.23 2.45
CA ALA A 164 13.84 -7.48 1.43
C ALA A 164 14.46 -7.48 0.02
N ASP A 165 15.36 -6.54 -0.27
CA ASP A 165 16.10 -6.49 -1.53
C ASP A 165 16.98 -7.74 -1.71
N TYR A 166 17.64 -8.19 -0.64
CA TYR A 166 18.44 -9.41 -0.68
C TYR A 166 17.63 -10.67 -1.01
N PHE A 167 16.38 -10.74 -0.57
CA PHE A 167 15.48 -11.85 -0.92
C PHE A 167 14.90 -11.70 -2.33
N ALA A 168 14.77 -10.50 -2.85
CA ALA A 168 14.32 -10.26 -4.23
C ALA A 168 15.38 -10.65 -5.27
N ASP A 169 16.65 -10.51 -4.95
CA ASP A 169 17.77 -10.86 -5.85
C ASP A 169 18.06 -12.37 -5.97
N PHE A 170 17.38 -13.19 -5.17
CA PHE A 170 17.60 -14.66 -5.15
C PHE A 170 16.62 -15.46 -6.02
N VAL A 171 15.88 -14.82 -6.90
CA VAL A 171 14.89 -15.46 -7.81
C VAL A 171 15.41 -15.55 -9.22
#